data_b6c7d741f3c643cbcbe280b7af00d182
#
_entry.id   b6c7d741f3c643cbcbe280b7af00d182
#
_cell.length_a   1.000
_cell.length_b   1.000
_cell.length_c   1.000
_cell.angle_alpha   90.00
_cell.angle_beta   90.00
_cell.angle_gamma   90.00
#
_symmetry.space_group_name_H-M   'P 1'
#
loop_
_entity.id
_entity.type
_entity.pdbx_description
1 polymer ?
#
loop_
_entity_poly.entity_id
_entity_poly.type
_entity_poly.pdbx_seq_one_letter_code
_entity_poly.pdbx_strand_id
1 'polypeptide(L)'
;MSNRKKKIALVIGAGAVKCAAALGLWKVLERENIHFDMIVGCSGGSIYAAAMAMGFSLPECIENTKKLWNPSITRQRNWRALASLLLPGVLKFDQRFSMMSDAPMLKSFRSVFGTKTFADTKIPLYIMATDFQTGESIAQHSGSLVAALRASIAIPYIWSAWKQDGHLLIDGAASNPLPVDVPIREGMDLILAIGFESPLPSRIKSISRYAFYINSLMTNNLLHANFAFHNAAHHAEIISIFPDFDRPVRLFDTAQFPYVIEQGEKAMLEQLPYVKRLLES
;
A
#
# COMPACT_ATOMS: atom_id res chain seq x y z
N MET A 1 -18.01 -31.64 -11.32
CA MET A 1 -17.50 -30.27 -11.12
C MET A 1 -16.00 -30.31 -11.39
N SER A 2 -15.48 -29.40 -12.23
CA SER A 2 -14.06 -29.41 -12.63
C SER A 2 -13.18 -29.13 -11.41
N ASN A 3 -12.25 -30.03 -11.13
CA ASN A 3 -11.27 -29.93 -10.04
C ASN A 3 -10.18 -28.90 -10.40
N ARG A 4 -10.58 -27.67 -10.80
CA ARG A 4 -9.66 -26.58 -11.13
C ARG A 4 -9.10 -25.99 -9.84
N LYS A 5 -7.78 -25.96 -9.71
CA LYS A 5 -7.11 -25.26 -8.60
C LYS A 5 -7.60 -23.80 -8.55
N LYS A 6 -8.07 -23.37 -7.39
CA LYS A 6 -8.52 -21.98 -7.16
C LYS A 6 -7.33 -21.02 -7.31
N LYS A 7 -7.57 -19.91 -8.00
CA LYS A 7 -6.60 -18.81 -8.13
C LYS A 7 -6.72 -17.88 -6.94
N ILE A 8 -5.60 -17.60 -6.29
CA ILE A 8 -5.52 -16.83 -5.05
C ILE A 8 -4.84 -15.50 -5.31
N ALA A 9 -5.47 -14.39 -4.91
CA ALA A 9 -4.85 -13.07 -4.89
C ALA A 9 -4.57 -12.60 -3.47
N LEU A 10 -3.45 -11.91 -3.29
CA LEU A 10 -3.16 -11.11 -2.10
C LEU A 10 -3.34 -9.63 -2.42
N VAL A 11 -4.16 -8.94 -1.65
CA VAL A 11 -4.34 -7.49 -1.71
C VAL A 11 -3.77 -6.87 -0.45
N ILE A 12 -2.79 -5.98 -0.59
CA ILE A 12 -2.19 -5.24 0.52
C ILE A 12 -2.61 -3.78 0.41
N GLY A 13 -3.52 -3.39 1.28
CA GLY A 13 -4.08 -2.04 1.30
C GLY A 13 -3.10 -0.95 1.76
N ALA A 14 -3.56 0.28 1.70
CA ALA A 14 -2.84 1.45 2.19
C ALA A 14 -2.74 1.45 3.72
N GLY A 15 -1.55 1.75 4.27
CA GLY A 15 -1.38 1.72 5.74
C GLY A 15 0.01 2.12 6.22
N ALA A 16 0.87 2.63 5.34
CA ALA A 16 2.25 3.02 5.65
C ALA A 16 3.03 1.90 6.38
N VAL A 17 3.60 2.17 7.57
CA VAL A 17 4.35 1.18 8.39
C VAL A 17 3.50 -0.05 8.75
N LYS A 18 2.18 0.11 8.93
CA LYS A 18 1.28 -1.00 9.25
C LYS A 18 1.23 -2.08 8.17
N CYS A 19 1.55 -1.72 6.92
CA CYS A 19 1.60 -2.70 5.83
C CYS A 19 2.66 -3.80 6.03
N ALA A 20 3.62 -3.63 6.95
CA ALA A 20 4.55 -4.68 7.35
C ALA A 20 3.83 -5.92 7.95
N ALA A 21 2.58 -5.78 8.41
CA ALA A 21 1.75 -6.90 8.85
C ALA A 21 1.53 -7.94 7.73
N ALA A 22 1.59 -7.52 6.45
CA ALA A 22 1.54 -8.44 5.32
C ALA A 22 2.68 -9.49 5.33
N LEU A 23 3.84 -9.17 5.91
CA LEU A 23 4.92 -10.14 6.08
C LEU A 23 4.58 -11.21 7.12
N GLY A 24 3.86 -10.84 8.18
CA GLY A 24 3.35 -11.79 9.19
C GLY A 24 2.29 -12.71 8.59
N LEU A 25 1.35 -12.15 7.84
CA LEU A 25 0.36 -12.91 7.07
C LEU A 25 1.06 -13.89 6.12
N TRP A 26 2.00 -13.41 5.33
CA TRP A 26 2.73 -14.25 4.37
C TRP A 26 3.50 -15.38 5.04
N LYS A 27 4.13 -15.15 6.19
CA LYS A 27 4.81 -16.18 7.00
C LYS A 27 3.91 -17.37 7.35
N VAL A 28 2.62 -17.09 7.65
CA VAL A 28 1.64 -18.17 7.92
C VAL A 28 1.34 -18.94 6.65
N LEU A 29 1.09 -18.25 5.55
CA LEU A 29 0.74 -18.88 4.28
C LEU A 29 1.89 -19.70 3.68
N GLU A 30 3.14 -19.25 3.81
CA GLU A 30 4.32 -20.05 3.41
C GLU A 30 4.42 -21.38 4.19
N ARG A 31 4.17 -21.38 5.49
CA ARG A 31 4.15 -22.61 6.32
C ARG A 31 3.10 -23.62 5.84
N GLU A 32 2.00 -23.10 5.30
CA GLU A 32 0.87 -23.89 4.80
C GLU A 32 0.95 -24.22 3.30
N ASN A 33 2.05 -23.86 2.63
CA ASN A 33 2.24 -24.01 1.17
C ASN A 33 1.14 -23.36 0.35
N ILE A 34 0.56 -22.25 0.82
CA ILE A 34 -0.44 -21.44 0.10
C ILE A 34 0.30 -20.34 -0.66
N HIS A 35 0.22 -20.39 -1.99
CA HIS A 35 0.89 -19.47 -2.90
C HIS A 35 -0.11 -18.55 -3.59
N PHE A 36 0.34 -17.36 -3.97
CA PHE A 36 -0.46 -16.39 -4.69
C PHE A 36 -0.26 -16.49 -6.20
N ASP A 37 -1.34 -16.36 -6.96
CA ASP A 37 -1.34 -16.23 -8.42
C ASP A 37 -1.27 -14.76 -8.85
N MET A 38 -1.55 -13.82 -7.93
CA MET A 38 -1.51 -12.38 -8.15
C MET A 38 -1.29 -11.64 -6.82
N ILE A 39 -0.61 -10.49 -6.89
CA ILE A 39 -0.46 -9.58 -5.76
C ILE A 39 -0.83 -8.16 -6.20
N VAL A 40 -1.61 -7.47 -5.37
CA VAL A 40 -1.99 -6.07 -5.57
C VAL A 40 -1.56 -5.27 -4.35
N GLY A 41 -0.95 -4.11 -4.57
CA GLY A 41 -0.50 -3.24 -3.48
C GLY A 41 -0.92 -1.80 -3.65
N CYS A 42 -1.31 -1.15 -2.56
CA CYS A 42 -1.66 0.27 -2.51
C CYS A 42 -0.79 0.99 -1.48
N SER A 43 -0.24 2.16 -1.83
CA SER A 43 0.55 3.00 -0.93
C SER A 43 1.71 2.23 -0.28
N GLY A 44 1.83 2.27 1.05
CA GLY A 44 2.81 1.45 1.78
C GLY A 44 2.71 -0.05 1.48
N GLY A 45 1.52 -0.56 1.15
CA GLY A 45 1.29 -1.95 0.75
C GLY A 45 1.96 -2.33 -0.55
N SER A 46 2.11 -1.38 -1.48
CA SER A 46 2.79 -1.61 -2.75
C SER A 46 4.26 -2.01 -2.60
N ILE A 47 4.92 -1.54 -1.54
CA ILE A 47 6.32 -1.85 -1.24
C ILE A 47 6.48 -3.35 -0.95
N TYR A 48 5.61 -3.89 -0.11
CA TYR A 48 5.62 -5.30 0.26
C TYR A 48 5.12 -6.18 -0.88
N ALA A 49 4.08 -5.73 -1.59
CA ALA A 49 3.58 -6.39 -2.79
C ALA A 49 4.68 -6.57 -3.85
N ALA A 50 5.45 -5.51 -4.13
CA ALA A 50 6.55 -5.56 -5.08
C ALA A 50 7.69 -6.50 -4.61
N ALA A 51 8.06 -6.46 -3.33
CA ALA A 51 9.09 -7.34 -2.79
C ALA A 51 8.70 -8.82 -2.88
N MET A 52 7.47 -9.15 -2.51
CA MET A 52 6.92 -10.52 -2.62
C MET A 52 6.83 -10.95 -4.09
N ALA A 53 6.31 -10.10 -4.97
CA ALA A 53 6.16 -10.41 -6.40
C ALA A 53 7.50 -10.59 -7.10
N MET A 54 8.55 -9.89 -6.67
CA MET A 54 9.94 -10.11 -7.13
C MET A 54 10.50 -11.46 -6.67
N GLY A 55 9.84 -12.14 -5.74
CA GLY A 55 10.27 -13.41 -5.17
C GLY A 55 11.40 -13.26 -4.15
N PHE A 56 11.48 -12.12 -3.44
CA PHE A 56 12.34 -12.00 -2.28
C PHE A 56 11.84 -12.95 -1.19
N SER A 57 12.76 -13.58 -0.48
CA SER A 57 12.41 -14.38 0.69
C SER A 57 11.88 -13.51 1.83
N LEU A 58 11.16 -14.10 2.76
CA LEU A 58 10.66 -13.40 3.93
C LEU A 58 11.77 -12.70 4.75
N PRO A 59 12.93 -13.31 5.02
CA PRO A 59 14.06 -12.63 5.66
C PRO A 59 14.57 -11.42 4.88
N GLU A 60 14.68 -11.52 3.53
CA GLU A 60 15.08 -10.40 2.67
C GLU A 60 14.06 -9.26 2.71
N CYS A 61 12.75 -9.57 2.71
CA CYS A 61 11.70 -8.55 2.84
C CYS A 61 11.79 -7.83 4.20
N ILE A 62 12.03 -8.55 5.30
CA ILE A 62 12.20 -7.95 6.64
C ILE A 62 13.44 -7.07 6.70
N GLU A 63 14.57 -7.50 6.12
CA GLU A 63 15.79 -6.70 6.05
C GLU A 63 15.60 -5.45 5.19
N ASN A 64 15.01 -5.60 4.01
CA ASN A 64 14.75 -4.50 3.09
C ASN A 64 13.75 -3.49 3.65
N THR A 65 12.81 -3.93 4.51
CA THR A 65 11.90 -3.02 5.21
C THR A 65 12.65 -1.90 5.95
N LYS A 66 13.78 -2.22 6.60
CA LYS A 66 14.61 -1.21 7.30
C LYS A 66 15.27 -0.22 6.34
N LYS A 67 15.64 -0.66 5.13
CA LYS A 67 16.21 0.20 4.08
C LYS A 67 15.13 1.08 3.45
N LEU A 68 13.96 0.50 3.17
CA LEU A 68 12.83 1.15 2.50
C LEU A 68 12.13 2.19 3.38
N TRP A 69 12.13 2.00 4.70
CA TRP A 69 11.56 2.92 5.68
C TRP A 69 12.62 3.66 6.50
N ASN A 70 13.77 3.95 5.91
CA ASN A 70 14.84 4.66 6.58
C ASN A 70 14.35 6.04 7.10
N PRO A 71 14.67 6.44 8.34
CA PRO A 71 14.28 7.74 8.90
C PRO A 71 14.71 8.96 8.07
N SER A 72 15.73 8.83 7.21
CA SER A 72 16.13 9.90 6.30
C SER A 72 15.04 10.31 5.31
N ILE A 73 14.10 9.40 4.97
CA ILE A 73 13.01 9.64 4.04
C ILE A 73 12.11 10.80 4.51
N THR A 74 11.93 10.95 5.83
CA THR A 74 11.05 11.98 6.42
C THR A 74 11.82 13.15 7.02
N ARG A 75 13.15 13.17 6.98
CA ARG A 75 13.97 14.27 7.54
C ARG A 75 14.23 15.40 6.55
N GLN A 76 14.32 15.09 5.26
CA GLN A 76 14.67 16.07 4.25
C GLN A 76 13.44 16.85 3.78
N ARG A 77 13.35 18.11 4.23
CA ARG A 77 12.24 19.00 3.88
C ARG A 77 12.44 19.63 2.51
N ASN A 78 11.35 19.90 1.82
CA ASN A 78 11.33 20.66 0.58
C ASN A 78 11.20 22.15 0.92
N TRP A 79 12.33 22.80 1.26
CA TRP A 79 12.38 24.19 1.69
C TRP A 79 11.85 25.17 0.64
N ARG A 80 12.02 24.86 -0.66
CA ARG A 80 11.51 25.70 -1.74
C ARG A 80 9.98 25.70 -1.76
N ALA A 81 9.37 24.54 -1.62
CA ALA A 81 7.92 24.43 -1.56
C ALA A 81 7.37 25.09 -0.28
N LEU A 82 8.05 24.93 0.86
CA LEU A 82 7.65 25.59 2.11
C LEU A 82 7.78 27.12 2.01
N ALA A 83 8.81 27.64 1.34
CA ALA A 83 8.99 29.06 1.10
C ALA A 83 7.89 29.65 0.19
N SER A 84 7.34 28.87 -0.76
CA SER A 84 6.25 29.34 -1.63
C SER A 84 4.95 29.64 -0.87
N LEU A 85 4.75 29.03 0.30
CA LEU A 85 3.60 29.35 1.17
C LEU A 85 3.76 30.70 1.90
N LEU A 86 5.00 31.12 2.15
CA LEU A 86 5.30 32.39 2.84
C LEU A 86 5.43 33.56 1.86
N LEU A 87 5.81 33.30 0.62
CA LEU A 87 6.06 34.30 -0.42
C LEU A 87 5.29 33.98 -1.72
N PRO A 88 3.94 33.91 -1.70
CA PRO A 88 3.14 33.47 -2.85
C PRO A 88 3.23 34.43 -4.04
N GLY A 89 3.58 35.71 -3.81
CA GLY A 89 3.80 36.69 -4.89
C GLY A 89 5.09 36.49 -5.66
N VAL A 90 6.09 35.81 -5.10
CA VAL A 90 7.42 35.59 -5.69
C VAL A 90 7.57 34.14 -6.16
N LEU A 91 7.10 33.21 -5.35
CA LEU A 91 7.16 31.75 -5.59
C LEU A 91 5.72 31.26 -5.87
N LYS A 92 5.40 31.06 -7.15
CA LYS A 92 4.07 30.57 -7.55
C LYS A 92 3.80 29.20 -6.93
N PHE A 93 2.58 29.02 -6.43
CA PHE A 93 2.09 27.71 -6.01
C PHE A 93 2.08 26.74 -7.20
N ASP A 94 2.60 25.53 -7.00
CA ASP A 94 2.54 24.43 -7.95
C ASP A 94 1.69 23.30 -7.34
N GLN A 95 0.80 22.71 -8.11
CA GLN A 95 -0.03 21.58 -7.72
C GLN A 95 0.80 20.35 -7.28
N ARG A 96 2.11 20.32 -7.56
CA ARG A 96 3.08 19.34 -7.06
C ARG A 96 3.68 19.72 -5.71
N PHE A 97 3.03 20.64 -4.99
CA PHE A 97 3.50 21.03 -3.66
C PHE A 97 3.73 19.81 -2.75
N SER A 98 4.86 19.80 -2.03
CA SER A 98 5.19 18.77 -1.06
C SER A 98 6.03 19.33 0.09
N MET A 99 5.78 18.82 1.30
CA MET A 99 6.57 19.19 2.48
C MET A 99 7.92 18.48 2.53
N MET A 100 8.05 17.31 1.91
CA MET A 100 9.24 16.47 1.93
C MET A 100 9.89 16.38 0.55
N SER A 101 11.20 16.18 0.53
CA SER A 101 11.95 15.89 -0.69
C SER A 101 11.79 14.42 -1.09
N ASP A 102 11.63 14.15 -2.38
CA ASP A 102 11.50 12.80 -2.93
C ASP A 102 12.84 12.05 -3.02
N ALA A 103 13.95 12.77 -2.99
CA ALA A 103 15.27 12.21 -3.28
C ALA A 103 15.69 11.07 -2.34
N PRO A 104 15.52 11.15 -1.01
CA PRO A 104 15.87 10.05 -0.10
C PRO A 104 15.05 8.79 -0.35
N MET A 105 13.75 8.95 -0.63
CA MET A 105 12.82 7.86 -0.91
C MET A 105 13.15 7.15 -2.23
N LEU A 106 13.38 7.91 -3.30
CA LEU A 106 13.81 7.36 -4.58
C LEU A 106 15.15 6.62 -4.46
N LYS A 107 16.10 7.16 -3.67
CA LYS A 107 17.37 6.49 -3.38
C LYS A 107 17.12 5.15 -2.68
N SER A 108 16.22 5.12 -1.71
CA SER A 108 15.85 3.91 -0.98
C SER A 108 15.22 2.86 -1.90
N PHE A 109 14.24 3.24 -2.73
CA PHE A 109 13.63 2.31 -3.69
C PHE A 109 14.65 1.77 -4.70
N ARG A 110 15.51 2.63 -5.24
CA ARG A 110 16.57 2.20 -6.16
C ARG A 110 17.59 1.27 -5.51
N SER A 111 17.85 1.39 -4.22
CA SER A 111 18.77 0.49 -3.51
C SER A 111 18.23 -0.94 -3.36
N VAL A 112 16.92 -1.13 -3.42
CA VAL A 112 16.26 -2.44 -3.28
C VAL A 112 15.82 -2.99 -4.64
N PHE A 113 15.17 -2.16 -5.46
CA PHE A 113 14.57 -2.60 -6.73
C PHE A 113 15.42 -2.26 -7.97
N GLY A 114 16.47 -1.42 -7.82
CA GLY A 114 17.36 -1.07 -8.93
C GLY A 114 16.63 -0.50 -10.13
N THR A 115 16.85 -1.12 -11.29
CA THR A 115 16.18 -0.82 -12.57
C THR A 115 15.08 -1.81 -12.92
N LYS A 116 14.63 -2.63 -11.96
CA LYS A 116 13.62 -3.66 -12.16
C LYS A 116 12.28 -3.08 -12.62
N THR A 117 11.60 -3.88 -13.42
CA THR A 117 10.29 -3.59 -14.02
C THR A 117 9.26 -4.61 -13.57
N PHE A 118 7.98 -4.40 -13.90
CA PHE A 118 6.94 -5.41 -13.68
C PHE A 118 7.22 -6.72 -14.43
N ALA A 119 7.93 -6.67 -15.57
CA ALA A 119 8.31 -7.89 -16.31
C ALA A 119 9.33 -8.77 -15.58
N ASP A 120 10.03 -8.23 -14.58
CA ASP A 120 10.97 -8.98 -13.74
C ASP A 120 10.29 -9.68 -12.56
N THR A 121 9.00 -9.46 -12.33
CA THR A 121 8.26 -10.08 -11.22
C THR A 121 7.94 -11.54 -11.50
N LYS A 122 8.03 -12.39 -10.49
CA LYS A 122 7.71 -13.82 -10.57
C LYS A 122 6.20 -14.09 -10.42
N ILE A 123 5.48 -13.17 -9.79
CA ILE A 123 4.04 -13.22 -9.59
C ILE A 123 3.46 -11.95 -10.24
N PRO A 124 2.36 -12.03 -11.00
CA PRO A 124 1.64 -10.88 -11.52
C PRO A 124 1.39 -9.83 -10.43
N LEU A 125 1.82 -8.59 -10.69
CA LEU A 125 1.80 -7.50 -9.73
C LEU A 125 1.01 -6.32 -10.27
N TYR A 126 0.17 -5.73 -9.42
CA TYR A 126 -0.49 -4.45 -9.65
C TYR A 126 -0.16 -3.47 -8.54
N ILE A 127 0.20 -2.24 -8.90
CA ILE A 127 0.50 -1.16 -7.96
C ILE A 127 -0.47 -0.02 -8.22
N MET A 128 -1.23 0.35 -7.18
CA MET A 128 -2.28 1.37 -7.30
C MET A 128 -1.73 2.79 -7.20
N ALA A 129 -2.26 3.66 -8.04
CA ALA A 129 -2.12 5.11 -7.94
C ALA A 129 -3.46 5.76 -8.25
N THR A 130 -3.58 7.07 -8.00
CA THR A 130 -4.74 7.87 -8.36
C THR A 130 -4.32 8.96 -9.33
N ASP A 131 -5.03 9.13 -10.43
CA ASP A 131 -4.84 10.30 -11.31
C ASP A 131 -5.36 11.54 -10.59
N PHE A 132 -4.49 12.52 -10.39
CA PHE A 132 -4.82 13.74 -9.64
C PHE A 132 -5.85 14.63 -10.35
N GLN A 133 -5.92 14.55 -11.68
CA GLN A 133 -6.81 15.40 -12.48
C GLN A 133 -8.22 14.82 -12.60
N THR A 134 -8.32 13.50 -12.75
CA THR A 134 -9.62 12.81 -12.96
C THR A 134 -10.18 12.18 -11.69
N GLY A 135 -9.32 11.88 -10.70
CA GLY A 135 -9.67 11.07 -9.52
C GLY A 135 -9.76 9.58 -9.80
N GLU A 136 -9.47 9.14 -11.02
CA GLU A 136 -9.54 7.73 -11.40
C GLU A 136 -8.47 6.88 -10.72
N SER A 137 -8.84 5.65 -10.38
CA SER A 137 -7.93 4.65 -9.84
C SER A 137 -7.13 4.00 -10.97
N ILE A 138 -5.81 4.09 -10.91
CA ILE A 138 -4.88 3.56 -11.90
C ILE A 138 -4.18 2.33 -11.33
N ALA A 139 -4.45 1.16 -11.92
CA ALA A 139 -3.76 -0.09 -11.60
C ALA A 139 -2.55 -0.27 -12.53
N GLN A 140 -1.36 0.12 -12.06
CA GLN A 140 -0.11 0.02 -12.80
C GLN A 140 0.39 -1.43 -12.79
N HIS A 141 0.70 -1.99 -13.96
CA HIS A 141 1.19 -3.38 -14.13
C HIS A 141 2.29 -3.49 -15.18
N SER A 142 2.87 -2.37 -15.60
CA SER A 142 3.95 -2.32 -16.59
C SER A 142 4.93 -1.18 -16.29
N GLY A 143 6.12 -1.22 -16.88
CA GLY A 143 7.15 -0.19 -16.71
C GLY A 143 8.00 -0.38 -15.44
N SER A 144 8.59 0.71 -14.94
CA SER A 144 9.53 0.69 -13.82
C SER A 144 8.84 0.50 -12.46
N LEU A 145 9.29 -0.49 -11.67
CA LEU A 145 8.80 -0.68 -10.30
C LEU A 145 9.06 0.54 -9.42
N VAL A 146 10.23 1.17 -9.54
CA VAL A 146 10.59 2.36 -8.75
C VAL A 146 9.64 3.53 -9.06
N ALA A 147 9.27 3.73 -10.33
CA ALA A 147 8.34 4.79 -10.73
C ALA A 147 6.93 4.51 -10.19
N ALA A 148 6.43 3.28 -10.33
CA ALA A 148 5.12 2.88 -9.84
C ALA A 148 5.01 2.97 -8.31
N LEU A 149 6.03 2.49 -7.58
CA LEU A 149 6.11 2.63 -6.12
C LEU A 149 6.08 4.10 -5.70
N ARG A 150 6.86 4.96 -6.43
CA ARG A 150 6.91 6.39 -6.13
C ARG A 150 5.55 7.06 -6.36
N ALA A 151 4.82 6.70 -7.41
CA ALA A 151 3.47 7.18 -7.66
C ALA A 151 2.51 6.72 -6.55
N SER A 152 2.54 5.42 -6.21
CA SER A 152 1.64 4.80 -5.25
C SER A 152 1.71 5.38 -3.84
N ILE A 153 2.87 5.90 -3.43
CA ILE A 153 3.08 6.49 -2.09
C ILE A 153 3.12 8.03 -2.11
N ALA A 154 2.69 8.67 -3.17
CA ALA A 154 2.64 10.12 -3.30
C ALA A 154 1.52 10.73 -2.45
N ILE A 155 1.61 10.55 -1.12
CA ILE A 155 0.62 11.07 -0.16
C ILE A 155 0.52 12.59 -0.34
N PRO A 156 -0.67 13.14 -0.65
CA PRO A 156 -0.86 14.58 -0.81
C PRO A 156 -0.29 15.38 0.35
N TYR A 157 0.31 16.52 0.06
CA TYR A 157 1.04 17.40 0.98
C TYR A 157 2.37 16.86 1.51
N ILE A 158 2.55 15.53 1.64
CA ILE A 158 3.79 14.94 2.15
C ILE A 158 4.80 14.82 1.00
N TRP A 159 4.45 14.13 -0.07
CA TRP A 159 5.28 14.02 -1.28
C TRP A 159 4.59 14.60 -2.51
N SER A 160 5.42 15.05 -3.46
CA SER A 160 4.90 15.65 -4.69
C SER A 160 4.14 14.63 -5.53
N ALA A 161 3.10 15.08 -6.24
CA ALA A 161 2.47 14.27 -7.26
C ALA A 161 3.50 13.86 -8.33
N TRP A 162 3.44 12.59 -8.76
CA TRP A 162 4.41 11.99 -9.68
C TRP A 162 3.93 12.05 -11.11
N LYS A 163 4.74 12.66 -12.00
CA LYS A 163 4.40 12.71 -13.42
C LYS A 163 4.89 11.45 -14.13
N GLN A 164 3.98 10.69 -14.73
CA GLN A 164 4.27 9.45 -15.45
C GLN A 164 3.27 9.25 -16.58
N ASP A 165 3.75 8.92 -17.78
CA ASP A 165 2.94 8.55 -18.96
C ASP A 165 1.81 9.55 -19.29
N GLY A 166 2.06 10.83 -19.11
CA GLY A 166 1.09 11.92 -19.33
C GLY A 166 0.16 12.21 -18.15
N HIS A 167 0.13 11.35 -17.15
CA HIS A 167 -0.67 11.51 -15.93
C HIS A 167 0.10 12.22 -14.82
N LEU A 168 -0.64 12.87 -13.94
CA LEU A 168 -0.13 13.38 -12.67
C LEU A 168 -0.69 12.49 -11.56
N LEU A 169 0.15 11.60 -11.00
CA LEU A 169 -0.28 10.55 -10.09
C LEU A 169 -0.04 10.94 -8.63
N ILE A 170 -1.00 10.61 -7.78
CA ILE A 170 -0.92 10.68 -6.33
C ILE A 170 -1.16 9.30 -5.71
N ASP A 171 -1.07 9.21 -4.38
CA ASP A 171 -1.24 7.96 -3.62
C ASP A 171 -2.54 7.24 -4.02
N GLY A 172 -2.43 5.93 -4.22
CA GLY A 172 -3.57 5.08 -4.60
C GLY A 172 -4.71 5.08 -3.58
N ALA A 173 -4.42 5.37 -2.32
CA ALA A 173 -5.43 5.45 -1.27
C ALA A 173 -6.44 6.59 -1.45
N ALA A 174 -6.14 7.56 -2.32
CA ALA A 174 -7.07 8.65 -2.60
C ALA A 174 -8.31 8.19 -3.38
N SER A 175 -8.21 7.12 -4.17
CA SER A 175 -9.32 6.52 -4.92
C SER A 175 -9.66 5.10 -4.49
N ASN A 176 -8.67 4.28 -4.13
CA ASN A 176 -8.89 2.86 -3.81
C ASN A 176 -7.90 2.34 -2.75
N PRO A 177 -8.17 2.54 -1.45
CA PRO A 177 -7.25 2.18 -0.38
C PRO A 177 -7.08 0.67 -0.16
N LEU A 178 -8.06 -0.16 -0.58
CA LEU A 178 -8.03 -1.62 -0.51
C LEU A 178 -8.56 -2.20 -1.83
N PRO A 179 -7.71 -2.34 -2.86
CA PRO A 179 -8.11 -2.54 -4.26
C PRO A 179 -8.50 -4.00 -4.59
N VAL A 180 -9.58 -4.49 -3.99
CA VAL A 180 -10.13 -5.84 -4.23
C VAL A 180 -10.80 -5.98 -5.59
N ASP A 181 -11.17 -4.89 -6.24
CA ASP A 181 -11.74 -4.85 -7.58
C ASP A 181 -10.74 -5.34 -8.65
N VAL A 182 -9.45 -5.12 -8.46
CA VAL A 182 -8.41 -5.54 -9.40
C VAL A 182 -8.39 -7.07 -9.55
N PRO A 183 -8.19 -7.86 -8.49
CA PRO A 183 -8.22 -9.31 -8.62
C PRO A 183 -9.60 -9.86 -9.01
N ILE A 184 -10.70 -9.18 -8.70
CA ILE A 184 -12.04 -9.57 -9.20
C ILE A 184 -12.08 -9.49 -10.73
N ARG A 185 -11.62 -8.37 -11.32
CA ARG A 185 -11.57 -8.19 -12.78
C ARG A 185 -10.65 -9.19 -13.47
N GLU A 186 -9.57 -9.60 -12.79
CA GLU A 186 -8.62 -10.59 -13.29
C GLU A 186 -9.08 -12.05 -13.05
N GLY A 187 -10.29 -12.24 -12.52
CA GLY A 187 -10.91 -13.56 -12.36
C GLY A 187 -10.24 -14.44 -11.30
N MET A 188 -9.82 -13.84 -10.18
CA MET A 188 -9.34 -14.58 -9.02
C MET A 188 -10.53 -15.19 -8.26
N ASP A 189 -10.37 -16.41 -7.77
CA ASP A 189 -11.42 -17.15 -7.07
C ASP A 189 -11.46 -16.81 -5.57
N LEU A 190 -10.28 -16.60 -4.97
CA LEU A 190 -10.10 -16.26 -3.56
C LEU A 190 -9.21 -15.03 -3.41
N ILE A 191 -9.67 -14.04 -2.66
CA ILE A 191 -8.96 -12.79 -2.45
C ILE A 191 -8.69 -12.62 -0.94
N LEU A 192 -7.41 -12.67 -0.56
CA LEU A 192 -6.98 -12.35 0.79
C LEU A 192 -6.63 -10.85 0.82
N ALA A 193 -7.45 -10.04 1.49
CA ALA A 193 -7.32 -8.60 1.50
C ALA A 193 -6.93 -8.11 2.91
N ILE A 194 -5.66 -7.67 3.07
CA ILE A 194 -5.22 -7.07 4.32
C ILE A 194 -5.39 -5.56 4.27
N GLY A 195 -6.26 -5.05 5.15
CA GLY A 195 -6.62 -3.64 5.26
C GLY A 195 -6.12 -3.00 6.55
N PHE A 196 -6.00 -1.66 6.55
CA PHE A 196 -5.51 -0.91 7.69
C PHE A 196 -6.30 0.38 7.86
N GLU A 197 -6.96 0.52 8.98
CA GLU A 197 -7.59 1.78 9.34
C GLU A 197 -6.56 2.76 9.92
N SER A 198 -6.68 4.03 9.57
CA SER A 198 -5.90 5.10 10.17
C SER A 198 -6.56 5.55 11.47
N PRO A 199 -5.87 5.51 12.62
CA PRO A 199 -6.44 5.99 13.86
C PRO A 199 -6.71 7.49 13.76
N LEU A 200 -7.91 7.88 14.19
CA LEU A 200 -8.32 9.29 14.23
C LEU A 200 -7.85 9.91 15.54
N PRO A 201 -7.01 10.95 15.51
CA PRO A 201 -6.50 11.56 16.73
C PRO A 201 -7.60 12.31 17.49
N SER A 202 -7.61 12.16 18.81
CA SER A 202 -8.56 12.86 19.70
C SER A 202 -8.32 14.38 19.78
N ARG A 203 -7.13 14.86 19.41
CA ARG A 203 -6.74 16.28 19.42
C ARG A 203 -5.92 16.66 18.20
N ILE A 204 -6.36 17.71 17.50
CA ILE A 204 -5.67 18.29 16.34
C ILE A 204 -5.02 19.61 16.79
N LYS A 205 -3.69 19.69 16.68
CA LYS A 205 -2.90 20.84 17.19
C LYS A 205 -2.25 21.68 16.08
N SER A 206 -2.47 21.37 14.80
CA SER A 206 -1.88 22.11 13.67
C SER A 206 -2.67 21.89 12.40
N ILE A 207 -2.56 22.82 11.44
CA ILE A 207 -3.20 22.75 10.12
C ILE A 207 -2.75 21.50 9.36
N SER A 208 -1.47 21.16 9.41
CA SER A 208 -0.96 19.94 8.74
C SER A 208 -1.56 18.67 9.35
N ARG A 209 -1.75 18.61 10.67
CA ARG A 209 -2.44 17.50 11.31
C ARG A 209 -3.92 17.47 10.98
N TYR A 210 -4.56 18.63 10.83
CA TYR A 210 -5.95 18.73 10.40
C TYR A 210 -6.12 18.18 8.98
N ALA A 211 -5.31 18.62 8.03
CA ALA A 211 -5.35 18.12 6.66
C ALA A 211 -5.12 16.60 6.59
N PHE A 212 -4.15 16.09 7.35
CA PHE A 212 -3.91 14.65 7.45
C PHE A 212 -5.07 13.89 8.09
N TYR A 213 -5.71 14.47 9.11
CA TYR A 213 -6.90 13.89 9.75
C TYR A 213 -8.05 13.73 8.76
N ILE A 214 -8.37 14.81 8.01
CA ILE A 214 -9.43 14.76 7.01
C ILE A 214 -9.13 13.71 5.94
N ASN A 215 -7.89 13.67 5.44
CA ASN A 215 -7.48 12.64 4.48
C ASN A 215 -7.66 11.22 5.07
N SER A 216 -7.26 10.98 6.31
CA SER A 216 -7.41 9.68 6.98
C SER A 216 -8.88 9.30 7.16
N LEU A 217 -9.73 10.25 7.54
CA LEU A 217 -11.18 10.04 7.68
C LEU A 217 -11.81 9.64 6.34
N MET A 218 -11.48 10.38 5.26
CA MET A 218 -12.00 10.08 3.93
C MET A 218 -11.50 8.71 3.42
N THR A 219 -10.23 8.40 3.65
CA THR A 219 -9.64 7.12 3.26
C THR A 219 -10.29 5.95 4.02
N ASN A 220 -10.54 6.07 5.33
CA ASN A 220 -11.24 5.04 6.10
C ASN A 220 -12.66 4.83 5.58
N ASN A 221 -13.41 5.92 5.34
CA ASN A 221 -14.77 5.83 4.79
C ASN A 221 -14.79 5.17 3.41
N LEU A 222 -13.83 5.52 2.55
CA LEU A 222 -13.71 4.94 1.22
C LEU A 222 -13.35 3.44 1.29
N LEU A 223 -12.46 3.06 2.22
CA LEU A 223 -12.12 1.66 2.46
C LEU A 223 -13.37 0.85 2.83
N HIS A 224 -14.16 1.34 3.78
CA HIS A 224 -15.39 0.65 4.20
C HIS A 224 -16.44 0.59 3.09
N ALA A 225 -16.65 1.69 2.35
CA ALA A 225 -17.61 1.76 1.27
C ALA A 225 -17.25 0.81 0.12
N ASN A 226 -15.98 0.83 -0.34
CA ASN A 226 -15.50 -0.04 -1.40
C ASN A 226 -15.58 -1.52 -0.99
N PHE A 227 -15.16 -1.83 0.23
CA PHE A 227 -15.22 -3.20 0.73
C PHE A 227 -16.68 -3.71 0.79
N ALA A 228 -17.59 -2.94 1.36
CA ALA A 228 -19.01 -3.30 1.43
C ALA A 228 -19.64 -3.51 0.04
N PHE A 229 -19.32 -2.61 -0.91
CA PHE A 229 -19.80 -2.71 -2.27
C PHE A 229 -19.30 -4.00 -2.96
N HIS A 230 -18.00 -4.27 -2.93
CA HIS A 230 -17.43 -5.43 -3.62
C HIS A 230 -17.85 -6.74 -2.97
N ASN A 231 -17.98 -6.80 -1.65
CA ASN A 231 -18.47 -7.98 -0.95
C ASN A 231 -19.93 -8.33 -1.29
N ALA A 232 -20.74 -7.32 -1.60
CA ALA A 232 -22.16 -7.51 -1.99
C ALA A 232 -22.34 -7.77 -3.50
N ALA A 233 -21.44 -7.27 -4.36
CA ALA A 233 -21.63 -7.20 -5.81
C ALA A 233 -21.01 -8.37 -6.59
N HIS A 234 -20.11 -9.16 -6.00
CA HIS A 234 -19.33 -10.17 -6.72
C HIS A 234 -19.38 -11.56 -6.08
N HIS A 235 -19.14 -12.59 -6.91
CA HIS A 235 -19.11 -14.01 -6.49
C HIS A 235 -17.72 -14.46 -6.01
N ALA A 236 -16.66 -13.64 -6.16
CA ALA A 236 -15.35 -13.95 -5.63
C ALA A 236 -15.39 -13.96 -4.10
N GLU A 237 -14.75 -14.96 -3.49
CA GLU A 237 -14.63 -15.02 -2.04
C GLU A 237 -13.58 -14.01 -1.56
N ILE A 238 -14.00 -13.01 -0.80
CA ILE A 238 -13.12 -11.96 -0.27
C ILE A 238 -12.96 -12.16 1.23
N ILE A 239 -11.77 -12.54 1.66
CA ILE A 239 -11.43 -12.65 3.08
C ILE A 239 -10.71 -11.38 3.49
N SER A 240 -11.38 -10.56 4.26
CA SER A 240 -10.80 -9.34 4.83
C SER A 240 -10.04 -9.65 6.11
N ILE A 241 -8.82 -9.15 6.18
CA ILE A 241 -7.92 -9.33 7.30
C ILE A 241 -7.55 -7.94 7.81
N PHE A 242 -8.02 -7.58 9.00
CA PHE A 242 -7.72 -6.32 9.66
C PHE A 242 -6.95 -6.62 10.94
N PRO A 243 -5.61 -6.50 10.92
CA PRO A 243 -4.83 -6.71 12.13
C PRO A 243 -5.23 -5.72 13.23
N ASP A 244 -5.48 -6.23 14.42
CA ASP A 244 -5.77 -5.41 15.59
C ASP A 244 -4.47 -4.89 16.21
N PHE A 245 -4.42 -3.57 16.46
CA PHE A 245 -3.28 -2.91 17.09
C PHE A 245 -3.69 -2.36 18.45
N ASP A 246 -3.27 -3.03 19.52
CA ASP A 246 -3.54 -2.64 20.92
C ASP A 246 -2.86 -1.32 21.32
N ARG A 247 -1.99 -0.79 20.46
CA ARG A 247 -1.27 0.47 20.65
C ARG A 247 -1.19 1.28 19.36
N PRO A 248 -1.08 2.61 19.45
CA PRO A 248 -0.98 3.46 18.28
C PRO A 248 0.28 3.17 17.45
N VAL A 249 0.13 2.82 16.18
CA VAL A 249 1.21 2.73 15.20
C VAL A 249 1.14 3.98 14.30
N ARG A 250 2.14 4.86 14.41
CA ARG A 250 2.20 6.10 13.62
C ARG A 250 2.70 5.80 12.19
N LEU A 251 2.43 6.73 11.29
CA LEU A 251 2.71 6.61 9.84
C LEU A 251 4.15 6.15 9.51
N PHE A 252 5.14 6.59 10.29
CA PHE A 252 6.57 6.30 10.07
C PHE A 252 7.24 5.70 11.32
N ASP A 253 6.49 4.97 12.14
CA ASP A 253 7.00 4.37 13.38
C ASP A 253 7.68 3.04 13.10
N THR A 254 8.88 3.11 12.54
CA THR A 254 9.68 1.95 12.12
C THR A 254 10.14 1.06 13.28
N ALA A 255 10.15 1.58 14.52
CA ALA A 255 10.47 0.80 15.71
C ALA A 255 9.40 -0.27 15.99
N GLN A 256 8.19 -0.10 15.46
CA GLN A 256 7.07 -1.02 15.66
C GLN A 256 7.05 -2.19 14.65
N PHE A 257 7.97 -2.29 13.71
CA PHE A 257 7.95 -3.36 12.70
C PHE A 257 7.80 -4.78 13.29
N PRO A 258 8.57 -5.19 14.33
CA PRO A 258 8.40 -6.53 14.87
C PRO A 258 6.99 -6.79 15.39
N TYR A 259 6.42 -5.81 16.10
CA TYR A 259 5.07 -5.87 16.62
C TYR A 259 4.02 -5.92 15.49
N VAL A 260 4.16 -5.06 14.47
CA VAL A 260 3.24 -5.01 13.34
C VAL A 260 3.23 -6.33 12.57
N ILE A 261 4.40 -6.94 12.35
CA ILE A 261 4.52 -8.26 11.69
C ILE A 261 3.83 -9.33 12.54
N GLU A 262 4.02 -9.32 13.86
CA GLU A 262 3.36 -10.25 14.79
C GLU A 262 1.83 -10.12 14.73
N GLN A 263 1.27 -8.89 14.68
CA GLN A 263 -0.17 -8.71 14.56
C GLN A 263 -0.72 -9.23 13.22
N GLY A 264 0.05 -9.10 12.13
CA GLY A 264 -0.30 -9.71 10.86
C GLY A 264 -0.31 -11.24 10.89
N GLU A 265 0.65 -11.86 11.58
CA GLU A 265 0.69 -13.31 11.82
C GLU A 265 -0.55 -13.77 12.60
N LYS A 266 -0.91 -13.09 13.69
CA LYS A 266 -2.10 -13.39 14.49
C LYS A 266 -3.38 -13.29 13.68
N ALA A 267 -3.58 -12.18 12.97
CA ALA A 267 -4.76 -11.96 12.16
C ALA A 267 -4.94 -13.03 11.06
N MET A 268 -3.83 -13.48 10.45
CA MET A 268 -3.91 -14.56 9.47
C MET A 268 -4.22 -15.92 10.10
N LEU A 269 -3.66 -16.24 11.27
CA LEU A 269 -3.94 -17.49 11.98
C LEU A 269 -5.43 -17.62 12.34
N GLU A 270 -6.11 -16.53 12.65
CA GLU A 270 -7.56 -16.53 12.91
C GLU A 270 -8.36 -16.88 11.65
N GLN A 271 -7.93 -16.43 10.46
CA GLN A 271 -8.61 -16.70 9.20
C GLN A 271 -8.19 -18.03 8.54
N LEU A 272 -7.06 -18.59 8.93
CA LEU A 272 -6.48 -19.77 8.29
C LEU A 272 -7.42 -20.98 8.21
N PRO A 273 -8.22 -21.33 9.25
CA PRO A 273 -9.14 -22.48 9.16
C PRO A 273 -10.21 -22.27 8.08
N TYR A 274 -10.64 -21.02 7.88
CA TYR A 274 -11.63 -20.70 6.84
C TYR A 274 -10.98 -20.75 5.44
N VAL A 275 -9.80 -20.18 5.28
CA VAL A 275 -9.02 -20.26 4.02
C VAL A 275 -8.82 -21.70 3.59
N LYS A 276 -8.39 -22.59 4.51
CA LYS A 276 -8.17 -24.00 4.20
C LYS A 276 -9.46 -24.68 3.71
N ARG A 277 -10.58 -24.47 4.39
CA ARG A 277 -11.89 -25.04 3.95
C ARG A 277 -12.26 -24.59 2.54
N LEU A 278 -12.01 -23.32 2.21
CA LEU A 278 -12.31 -22.81 0.87
C LEU A 278 -11.39 -23.43 -0.20
N LEU A 279 -10.14 -23.76 0.13
CA LEU A 279 -9.21 -24.37 -0.82
C LEU A 279 -9.46 -25.86 -1.03
N GLU A 280 -10.12 -26.54 -0.07
CA GLU A 280 -10.49 -27.94 -0.14
C GLU A 280 -11.85 -28.18 -0.85
N SER A 281 -12.68 -27.14 -0.94
CA SER A 281 -14.00 -27.15 -1.60
C SER A 281 -13.90 -26.91 -3.11
#